data_b3f082836e114b5a2a001129e30e9c49
#
_entry.id   b3f082836e114b5a2a001129e30e9c49
#
_cell.length_a   1.000
_cell.length_b   1.000
_cell.length_c   1.000
_cell.angle_alpha   90.00
_cell.angle_beta   90.00
_cell.angle_gamma   90.00
#
_symmetry.space_group_name_H-M   'P 1'
#
loop_
_entity.id
_entity.type
_entity.pdbx_description
1 polymer ?
#
loop_
_entity_poly.entity_id
_entity_poly.type
_entity_poly.pdbx_seq_one_letter_code
_entity_poly.pdbx_strand_id
1 'polypeptide(L)'
;MKKKKATKQNLKVNNPSQEQLSSLLEHFQNGRFNDAEKLAVSITNEFPKHQFAWKVLGAVLGATGRKSEAIDANQTAVALSPQDAAARNNLGITLHELGRLDEAEASYAQAIALKPDSAEAHHNLGVTLQALERLDEAEASYAQAIALQPDYAEAHHNLGVTLQALERLDEAEASY
;
A
#
# COMPACT_ATOMS: atom_id res chain seq x y z
N MET A 1 51.50 36.32 8.75
CA MET A 1 50.51 35.69 7.87
C MET A 1 49.81 34.57 8.62
N LYS A 2 48.57 34.80 9.07
CA LYS A 2 47.75 33.79 9.77
C LYS A 2 46.89 33.07 8.74
N LYS A 3 47.15 31.78 8.49
CA LYS A 3 46.30 30.92 7.64
C LYS A 3 44.97 30.63 8.38
N LYS A 4 43.86 31.17 7.87
CA LYS A 4 42.52 30.79 8.27
C LYS A 4 42.25 29.32 7.81
N LYS A 5 42.13 28.40 8.77
CA LYS A 5 41.55 27.07 8.51
C LYS A 5 40.09 27.25 8.15
N ALA A 6 39.71 26.93 6.92
CA ALA A 6 38.36 26.83 6.49
C ALA A 6 37.74 25.57 7.16
N THR A 7 36.83 25.78 8.08
CA THR A 7 36.02 24.72 8.65
C THR A 7 35.08 24.24 7.55
N LYS A 8 35.23 22.99 7.09
CA LYS A 8 34.26 22.32 6.23
C LYS A 8 32.96 22.22 7.07
N GLN A 9 31.97 23.06 6.77
CA GLN A 9 30.58 22.84 7.20
C GLN A 9 30.17 21.53 6.58
N ASN A 10 29.95 20.51 7.43
CA ASN A 10 29.19 19.33 7.04
C ASN A 10 27.76 19.80 6.66
N LEU A 11 27.50 19.87 5.37
CA LEU A 11 26.16 19.97 4.85
C LEU A 11 25.40 18.75 5.41
N LYS A 12 24.47 18.97 6.34
CA LYS A 12 23.54 17.93 6.80
C LYS A 12 22.86 17.39 5.55
N VAL A 13 23.13 16.13 5.23
CA VAL A 13 22.43 15.43 4.17
C VAL A 13 20.97 15.34 4.63
N ASN A 14 20.08 16.05 3.95
CA ASN A 14 18.64 16.12 4.34
C ASN A 14 17.83 14.93 3.87
N ASN A 15 18.45 13.94 3.22
CA ASN A 15 17.79 12.75 2.68
C ASN A 15 18.65 11.51 2.95
N PRO A 16 18.04 10.31 3.04
CA PRO A 16 18.75 9.04 3.07
C PRO A 16 19.61 8.86 1.82
N SER A 17 20.70 8.09 1.94
CA SER A 17 21.50 7.74 0.77
C SER A 17 20.72 6.82 -0.17
N GLN A 18 21.08 6.86 -1.46
CA GLN A 18 20.50 5.96 -2.46
C GLN A 18 20.74 4.48 -2.09
N GLU A 19 21.90 4.18 -1.49
CA GLU A 19 22.23 2.85 -1.02
C GLU A 19 21.28 2.37 0.11
N GLN A 20 20.98 3.24 1.09
CA GLN A 20 20.02 2.92 2.15
C GLN A 20 18.62 2.61 1.57
N LEU A 21 18.15 3.43 0.61
CA LEU A 21 16.83 3.24 -0.01
C LEU A 21 16.77 1.97 -0.86
N SER A 22 17.83 1.68 -1.62
CA SER A 22 17.93 0.46 -2.43
C SER A 22 17.98 -0.79 -1.56
N SER A 23 18.78 -0.77 -0.47
CA SER A 23 18.86 -1.87 0.49
C SER A 23 17.53 -2.09 1.21
N LEU A 24 16.83 -1.00 1.57
CA LEU A 24 15.51 -1.09 2.20
C LEU A 24 14.50 -1.79 1.28
N LEU A 25 14.45 -1.39 0.02
CA LEU A 25 13.58 -2.00 -0.98
C LEU A 25 13.94 -3.47 -1.22
N GLU A 26 15.23 -3.78 -1.35
CA GLU A 26 15.73 -5.14 -1.55
C GLU A 26 15.37 -6.05 -0.36
N HIS A 27 15.54 -5.60 0.88
CA HIS A 27 15.14 -6.36 2.06
C HIS A 27 13.65 -6.67 2.04
N PHE A 28 12.83 -5.67 1.73
CA PHE A 28 11.38 -5.84 1.65
C PHE A 28 10.97 -6.82 0.55
N GLN A 29 11.48 -6.65 -0.67
CA GLN A 29 11.15 -7.51 -1.82
C GLN A 29 11.59 -8.97 -1.63
N ASN A 30 12.68 -9.20 -0.90
CA ASN A 30 13.18 -10.54 -0.59
C ASN A 30 12.56 -11.17 0.68
N GLY A 31 11.52 -10.55 1.27
CA GLY A 31 10.85 -11.04 2.48
C GLY A 31 11.71 -10.96 3.75
N ARG A 32 12.83 -10.24 3.72
CA ARG A 32 13.70 -10.02 4.89
C ARG A 32 13.13 -8.93 5.78
N PHE A 33 11.90 -9.18 6.29
CA PHE A 33 11.11 -8.17 7.00
C PHE A 33 11.80 -7.60 8.26
N ASN A 34 12.53 -8.42 9.00
CA ASN A 34 13.27 -7.95 10.18
C ASN A 34 14.37 -6.93 9.82
N ASP A 35 15.07 -7.14 8.71
CA ASP A 35 16.14 -6.23 8.27
C ASP A 35 15.53 -4.98 7.62
N ALA A 36 14.45 -5.15 6.86
CA ALA A 36 13.69 -4.03 6.30
C ALA A 36 13.13 -3.12 7.40
N GLU A 37 12.55 -3.68 8.47
CA GLU A 37 12.03 -2.92 9.60
C GLU A 37 13.14 -2.13 10.30
N LYS A 38 14.23 -2.77 10.67
CA LYS A 38 15.36 -2.09 11.35
C LYS A 38 15.88 -0.92 10.52
N LEU A 39 16.03 -1.14 9.21
CA LEU A 39 16.53 -0.09 8.32
C LEU A 39 15.49 1.02 8.12
N ALA A 40 14.20 0.68 7.95
CA ALA A 40 13.11 1.65 7.83
C ALA A 40 13.00 2.53 9.09
N VAL A 41 13.04 1.93 10.29
CA VAL A 41 13.02 2.65 11.58
C VAL A 41 14.24 3.56 11.71
N SER A 42 15.43 3.08 11.34
CA SER A 42 16.64 3.94 11.33
C SER A 42 16.46 5.14 10.42
N ILE A 43 15.97 4.93 9.19
CA ILE A 43 15.75 6.01 8.21
C ILE A 43 14.66 6.97 8.70
N THR A 44 13.53 6.49 9.22
CA THR A 44 12.44 7.36 9.68
C THR A 44 12.83 8.19 10.90
N ASN A 45 13.70 7.68 11.77
CA ASN A 45 14.25 8.43 12.90
C ASN A 45 15.21 9.54 12.45
N GLU A 46 16.08 9.26 11.47
CA GLU A 46 17.07 10.23 10.97
C GLU A 46 16.43 11.24 9.98
N PHE A 47 15.49 10.75 9.17
CA PHE A 47 14.81 11.51 8.09
C PHE A 47 13.28 11.41 8.22
N PRO A 48 12.65 12.00 9.26
CA PRO A 48 11.22 11.80 9.56
C PRO A 48 10.26 12.32 8.47
N LYS A 49 10.76 13.13 7.52
CA LYS A 49 9.99 13.62 6.37
C LYS A 49 10.18 12.80 5.10
N HIS A 50 10.91 11.69 5.16
CA HIS A 50 11.16 10.85 4.00
C HIS A 50 10.03 9.83 3.82
N GLN A 51 9.06 10.16 2.97
CA GLN A 51 7.81 9.41 2.76
C GLN A 51 8.02 7.92 2.41
N PHE A 52 8.96 7.61 1.51
CA PHE A 52 9.20 6.24 1.07
C PHE A 52 9.55 5.30 2.24
N ALA A 53 10.35 5.76 3.20
CA ALA A 53 10.73 4.94 4.36
C ALA A 53 9.51 4.62 5.25
N TRP A 54 8.60 5.58 5.46
CA TRP A 54 7.35 5.36 6.17
C TRP A 54 6.42 4.39 5.43
N LYS A 55 6.33 4.51 4.09
CA LYS A 55 5.54 3.59 3.26
C LYS A 55 6.05 2.15 3.37
N VAL A 56 7.37 1.93 3.28
CA VAL A 56 7.95 0.59 3.45
C VAL A 56 7.79 0.09 4.88
N LEU A 57 7.96 0.95 5.89
CA LEU A 57 7.75 0.56 7.29
C LEU A 57 6.30 0.09 7.51
N GLY A 58 5.31 0.82 7.01
CA GLY A 58 3.90 0.42 7.10
C GLY A 58 3.63 -0.93 6.44
N ALA A 59 4.18 -1.15 5.24
CA ALA A 59 4.04 -2.44 4.54
C ALA A 59 4.70 -3.60 5.30
N VAL A 60 5.89 -3.40 5.86
CA VAL A 60 6.58 -4.41 6.69
C VAL A 60 5.80 -4.73 7.95
N LEU A 61 5.30 -3.72 8.65
CA LEU A 61 4.51 -3.90 9.87
C LEU A 61 3.20 -4.63 9.59
N GLY A 62 2.53 -4.32 8.47
CA GLY A 62 1.35 -5.05 8.00
C GLY A 62 1.68 -6.51 7.73
N ALA A 63 2.70 -6.80 6.92
CA ALA A 63 3.13 -8.15 6.58
C ALA A 63 3.55 -8.99 7.81
N THR A 64 3.99 -8.35 8.89
CA THR A 64 4.35 -9.02 10.16
C THR A 64 3.22 -9.06 11.19
N GLY A 65 1.99 -8.66 10.80
CA GLY A 65 0.80 -8.71 11.65
C GLY A 65 0.68 -7.59 12.69
N ARG A 66 1.57 -6.62 12.68
CA ARG A 66 1.58 -5.46 13.59
C ARG A 66 0.70 -4.33 13.06
N LYS A 67 -0.57 -4.64 12.82
CA LYS A 67 -1.53 -3.78 12.10
C LYS A 67 -1.74 -2.41 12.75
N SER A 68 -1.78 -2.34 14.10
CA SER A 68 -1.94 -1.07 14.81
C SER A 68 -0.76 -0.11 14.59
N GLU A 69 0.46 -0.63 14.48
CA GLU A 69 1.64 0.19 14.21
C GLU A 69 1.76 0.50 12.71
N ALA A 70 1.30 -0.43 11.85
CA ALA A 70 1.27 -0.23 10.41
C ALA A 70 0.36 0.95 10.02
N ILE A 71 -0.77 1.14 10.71
CA ILE A 71 -1.68 2.25 10.40
C ILE A 71 -1.01 3.62 10.64
N ASP A 72 -0.26 3.77 11.75
CA ASP A 72 0.44 5.03 12.07
C ASP A 72 1.51 5.36 11.02
N ALA A 73 2.26 4.34 10.58
CA ALA A 73 3.28 4.48 9.54
C ALA A 73 2.64 4.83 8.18
N ASN A 74 1.56 4.14 7.79
CA ASN A 74 0.86 4.39 6.53
C ASN A 74 0.17 5.76 6.51
N GLN A 75 -0.46 6.19 7.62
CA GLN A 75 -1.02 7.53 7.74
C GLN A 75 0.05 8.61 7.62
N THR A 76 1.23 8.39 8.23
CA THR A 76 2.37 9.30 8.09
C THR A 76 2.86 9.36 6.65
N ALA A 77 2.96 8.23 5.95
CA ALA A 77 3.35 8.18 4.54
C ALA A 77 2.36 8.97 3.65
N VAL A 78 1.05 8.80 3.87
CA VAL A 78 -0.02 9.55 3.17
C VAL A 78 0.05 11.03 3.48
N ALA A 79 0.27 11.41 4.75
CA ALA A 79 0.38 12.83 5.15
C ALA A 79 1.59 13.52 4.50
N LEU A 80 2.71 12.81 4.36
CA LEU A 80 3.92 13.32 3.71
C LEU A 80 3.80 13.40 2.18
N SER A 81 3.00 12.52 1.56
CA SER A 81 2.76 12.53 0.12
C SER A 81 1.29 12.19 -0.19
N PRO A 82 0.37 13.17 -0.10
CA PRO A 82 -1.05 12.93 -0.32
C PRO A 82 -1.42 12.46 -1.74
N GLN A 83 -0.51 12.61 -2.70
CA GLN A 83 -0.67 12.21 -4.10
C GLN A 83 -0.05 10.83 -4.41
N ASP A 84 0.46 10.11 -3.42
CA ASP A 84 0.97 8.74 -3.61
C ASP A 84 -0.17 7.72 -3.52
N ALA A 85 -0.66 7.26 -4.68
CA ALA A 85 -1.71 6.25 -4.78
C ALA A 85 -1.33 4.94 -4.05
N ALA A 86 -0.06 4.52 -4.13
CA ALA A 86 0.40 3.31 -3.45
C ALA A 86 0.38 3.44 -1.93
N ALA A 87 0.72 4.62 -1.38
CA ALA A 87 0.61 4.86 0.06
C ALA A 87 -0.85 4.81 0.54
N ARG A 88 -1.80 5.32 -0.25
CA ARG A 88 -3.23 5.23 0.05
C ARG A 88 -3.75 3.79 -0.05
N ASN A 89 -3.31 3.03 -1.06
CA ASN A 89 -3.65 1.62 -1.18
C ASN A 89 -3.15 0.83 0.05
N ASN A 90 -1.90 1.04 0.48
CA ASN A 90 -1.35 0.39 1.67
C ASN A 90 -2.12 0.77 2.95
N LEU A 91 -2.56 2.04 3.08
CA LEU A 91 -3.42 2.45 4.18
C LEU A 91 -4.76 1.71 4.13
N GLY A 92 -5.38 1.60 2.96
CA GLY A 92 -6.62 0.84 2.74
C GLY A 92 -6.50 -0.62 3.17
N ILE A 93 -5.41 -1.30 2.78
CA ILE A 93 -5.13 -2.69 3.18
C ILE A 93 -5.10 -2.80 4.71
N THR A 94 -4.34 -1.94 5.37
CA THR A 94 -4.23 -1.98 6.84
C THR A 94 -5.57 -1.69 7.53
N LEU A 95 -6.36 -0.76 7.02
CA LEU A 95 -7.69 -0.43 7.53
C LEU A 95 -8.66 -1.60 7.34
N HIS A 96 -8.68 -2.23 6.17
CA HIS A 96 -9.48 -3.42 5.90
C HIS A 96 -9.15 -4.55 6.88
N GLU A 97 -7.88 -4.85 7.07
CA GLU A 97 -7.41 -5.87 7.99
C GLU A 97 -7.73 -5.60 9.47
N LEU A 98 -7.96 -4.34 9.82
CA LEU A 98 -8.45 -3.91 11.15
C LEU A 98 -9.98 -3.89 11.24
N GLY A 99 -10.70 -4.27 10.17
CA GLY A 99 -12.17 -4.23 10.11
C GLY A 99 -12.75 -2.82 9.97
N ARG A 100 -11.92 -1.80 9.69
CA ARG A 100 -12.33 -0.41 9.48
C ARG A 100 -12.72 -0.20 8.01
N LEU A 101 -13.78 -0.92 7.58
CA LEU A 101 -14.12 -1.11 6.16
C LEU A 101 -14.49 0.18 5.43
N ASP A 102 -15.26 1.07 6.06
CA ASP A 102 -15.65 2.36 5.44
C ASP A 102 -14.42 3.26 5.18
N GLU A 103 -13.44 3.23 6.09
CA GLU A 103 -12.21 4.00 5.94
C GLU A 103 -11.27 3.36 4.90
N ALA A 104 -11.28 2.03 4.80
CA ALA A 104 -10.57 1.31 3.76
C ALA A 104 -11.13 1.66 2.38
N GLU A 105 -12.45 1.61 2.20
CA GLU A 105 -13.14 2.02 0.98
C GLU A 105 -12.72 3.44 0.56
N ALA A 106 -12.80 4.40 1.48
CA ALA A 106 -12.39 5.79 1.20
C ALA A 106 -10.93 5.90 0.77
N SER A 107 -10.02 5.09 1.37
CA SER A 107 -8.60 5.08 1.02
C SER A 107 -8.37 4.50 -0.37
N TYR A 108 -9.05 3.40 -0.74
CA TYR A 108 -8.95 2.82 -2.08
C TYR A 108 -9.58 3.72 -3.15
N ALA A 109 -10.72 4.34 -2.88
CA ALA A 109 -11.34 5.30 -3.80
C ALA A 109 -10.39 6.47 -4.10
N GLN A 110 -9.67 6.97 -3.09
CA GLN A 110 -8.66 8.00 -3.28
C GLN A 110 -7.43 7.48 -4.04
N ALA A 111 -7.00 6.23 -3.82
CA ALA A 111 -5.91 5.61 -4.58
C ALA A 111 -6.29 5.49 -6.06
N ILE A 112 -7.49 5.04 -6.36
CA ILE A 112 -8.05 4.91 -7.72
C ILE A 112 -8.18 6.29 -8.38
N ALA A 113 -8.64 7.31 -7.67
CA ALA A 113 -8.72 8.66 -8.20
C ALA A 113 -7.34 9.22 -8.63
N LEU A 114 -6.28 8.84 -7.92
CA LEU A 114 -4.90 9.22 -8.23
C LEU A 114 -4.27 8.36 -9.33
N LYS A 115 -4.63 7.08 -9.38
CA LYS A 115 -4.13 6.09 -10.34
C LYS A 115 -5.28 5.17 -10.78
N PRO A 116 -6.08 5.59 -11.79
CA PRO A 116 -7.25 4.84 -12.25
C PRO A 116 -6.93 3.47 -12.87
N ASP A 117 -5.70 3.27 -13.33
CA ASP A 117 -5.20 2.04 -13.94
C ASP A 117 -4.56 1.05 -12.93
N SER A 118 -4.87 1.16 -11.66
CA SER A 118 -4.39 0.24 -10.64
C SER A 118 -5.35 -0.94 -10.46
N ALA A 119 -5.08 -2.07 -11.14
CA ALA A 119 -5.84 -3.31 -10.97
C ALA A 119 -5.90 -3.75 -9.50
N GLU A 120 -4.78 -3.63 -8.77
CA GLU A 120 -4.69 -3.95 -7.34
C GLU A 120 -5.66 -3.10 -6.49
N ALA A 121 -5.74 -1.79 -6.74
CA ALA A 121 -6.62 -0.93 -5.95
C ALA A 121 -8.11 -1.22 -6.21
N HIS A 122 -8.48 -1.53 -7.46
CA HIS A 122 -9.84 -1.97 -7.82
C HIS A 122 -10.16 -3.32 -7.17
N HIS A 123 -9.25 -4.29 -7.22
CA HIS A 123 -9.43 -5.59 -6.56
C HIS A 123 -9.64 -5.41 -5.04
N ASN A 124 -8.78 -4.64 -4.36
CA ASN A 124 -8.86 -4.42 -2.91
C ASN A 124 -10.15 -3.67 -2.51
N LEU A 125 -10.61 -2.74 -3.36
CA LEU A 125 -11.92 -2.11 -3.18
C LEU A 125 -13.04 -3.15 -3.28
N GLY A 126 -13.02 -4.03 -4.29
CA GLY A 126 -13.98 -5.13 -4.44
C GLY A 126 -14.03 -6.03 -3.21
N VAL A 127 -12.89 -6.44 -2.67
CA VAL A 127 -12.80 -7.24 -1.43
C VAL A 127 -13.45 -6.51 -0.25
N THR A 128 -13.23 -5.20 -0.15
CA THR A 128 -13.81 -4.39 0.92
C THR A 128 -15.32 -4.24 0.77
N LEU A 129 -15.81 -3.99 -0.45
CA LEU A 129 -17.23 -3.89 -0.76
C LEU A 129 -17.97 -5.22 -0.53
N GLN A 130 -17.34 -6.34 -0.87
CA GLN A 130 -17.87 -7.67 -0.56
C GLN A 130 -17.99 -7.88 0.96
N ALA A 131 -17.00 -7.46 1.75
CA ALA A 131 -17.07 -7.50 3.21
C ALA A 131 -18.14 -6.56 3.81
N LEU A 132 -18.54 -5.52 3.08
CA LEU A 132 -19.66 -4.63 3.39
C LEU A 132 -21.01 -5.14 2.84
N GLU A 133 -21.05 -6.35 2.26
CA GLU A 133 -22.21 -6.96 1.63
C GLU A 133 -22.80 -6.17 0.43
N ARG A 134 -21.99 -5.26 -0.15
CA ARG A 134 -22.32 -4.44 -1.33
C ARG A 134 -21.88 -5.17 -2.61
N LEU A 135 -22.55 -6.29 -2.90
CA LEU A 135 -22.10 -7.27 -3.91
C LEU A 135 -22.09 -6.73 -5.35
N ASP A 136 -23.06 -5.92 -5.76
CA ASP A 136 -23.10 -5.33 -7.11
C ASP A 136 -21.92 -4.38 -7.33
N GLU A 137 -21.52 -3.62 -6.32
CA GLU A 137 -20.40 -2.71 -6.40
C GLU A 137 -19.05 -3.46 -6.33
N ALA A 138 -19.02 -4.57 -5.59
CA ALA A 138 -17.86 -5.46 -5.56
C ALA A 138 -17.64 -6.09 -6.94
N GLU A 139 -18.70 -6.59 -7.59
CA GLU A 139 -18.67 -7.11 -8.97
C GLU A 139 -18.05 -6.08 -9.93
N ALA A 140 -18.56 -4.84 -9.92
CA ALA A 140 -18.04 -3.78 -10.79
C ALA A 140 -16.55 -3.51 -10.55
N SER A 141 -16.12 -3.56 -9.29
CA SER A 141 -14.71 -3.32 -8.92
C SER A 141 -13.79 -4.46 -9.39
N TYR A 142 -14.22 -5.73 -9.24
CA TYR A 142 -13.47 -6.87 -9.76
C TYR A 142 -13.42 -6.89 -11.29
N ALA A 143 -14.55 -6.60 -11.96
CA ALA A 143 -14.58 -6.48 -13.41
C ALA A 143 -13.60 -5.43 -13.94
N GLN A 144 -13.49 -4.29 -13.24
CA GLN A 144 -12.51 -3.26 -13.59
C GLN A 144 -11.07 -3.73 -13.36
N ALA A 145 -10.79 -4.46 -12.26
CA ALA A 145 -9.48 -5.04 -12.01
C ALA A 145 -9.06 -6.01 -13.13
N ILE A 146 -9.99 -6.89 -13.56
CA ILE A 146 -9.77 -7.84 -14.65
C ILE A 146 -9.59 -7.11 -15.99
N ALA A 147 -10.36 -6.06 -16.28
CA ALA A 147 -10.20 -5.28 -17.49
C ALA A 147 -8.80 -4.63 -17.59
N LEU A 148 -8.22 -4.23 -16.45
CA LEU A 148 -6.87 -3.66 -16.38
C LEU A 148 -5.78 -4.73 -16.40
N GLN A 149 -6.03 -5.89 -15.80
CA GLN A 149 -5.12 -7.03 -15.74
C GLN A 149 -5.89 -8.32 -16.00
N PRO A 150 -6.01 -8.79 -17.27
CA PRO A 150 -6.82 -9.95 -17.64
C PRO A 150 -6.41 -11.28 -17.01
N ASP A 151 -5.17 -11.41 -16.55
CA ASP A 151 -4.59 -12.59 -15.90
C ASP A 151 -4.60 -12.50 -14.36
N TYR A 152 -5.40 -11.58 -13.78
CA TYR A 152 -5.47 -11.41 -12.32
C TYR A 152 -6.34 -12.50 -11.68
N ALA A 153 -5.74 -13.65 -11.39
CA ALA A 153 -6.42 -14.84 -10.90
C ALA A 153 -7.29 -14.59 -9.65
N GLU A 154 -6.81 -13.81 -8.67
CA GLU A 154 -7.55 -13.50 -7.46
C GLU A 154 -8.81 -12.66 -7.74
N ALA A 155 -8.76 -11.75 -8.71
CA ALA A 155 -9.92 -10.96 -9.11
C ALA A 155 -10.97 -11.82 -9.81
N HIS A 156 -10.57 -12.74 -10.67
CA HIS A 156 -11.47 -13.72 -11.30
C HIS A 156 -12.14 -14.62 -10.25
N HIS A 157 -11.37 -15.17 -9.34
CA HIS A 157 -11.89 -16.01 -8.26
C HIS A 157 -12.93 -15.24 -7.42
N ASN A 158 -12.58 -14.03 -6.96
CA ASN A 158 -13.48 -13.25 -6.11
C ASN A 158 -14.72 -12.77 -6.86
N LEU A 159 -14.62 -12.48 -8.16
CA LEU A 159 -15.77 -12.21 -9.01
C LEU A 159 -16.71 -13.41 -9.08
N GLY A 160 -16.18 -14.62 -9.32
CA GLY A 160 -16.97 -15.85 -9.33
C GLY A 160 -17.70 -16.08 -8.01
N VAL A 161 -17.02 -15.90 -6.88
CA VAL A 161 -17.63 -16.01 -5.54
C VAL A 161 -18.74 -14.96 -5.36
N THR A 162 -18.52 -13.72 -5.81
CA THR A 162 -19.52 -12.64 -5.73
C THR A 162 -20.74 -12.95 -6.59
N LEU A 163 -20.55 -13.44 -7.82
CA LEU A 163 -21.66 -13.85 -8.71
C LEU A 163 -22.46 -15.02 -8.15
N GLN A 164 -21.81 -15.99 -7.51
CA GLN A 164 -22.52 -17.05 -6.79
C GLN A 164 -23.41 -16.51 -5.65
N ALA A 165 -22.90 -15.53 -4.89
CA ALA A 165 -23.67 -14.88 -3.85
C ALA A 165 -24.86 -14.04 -4.39
N LEU A 166 -24.75 -13.58 -5.64
CA LEU A 166 -25.84 -12.92 -6.39
C LEU A 166 -26.79 -13.93 -7.10
N GLU A 167 -26.60 -15.23 -6.89
CA GLU A 167 -27.36 -16.32 -7.54
C GLU A 167 -27.21 -16.38 -9.09
N ARG A 168 -26.16 -15.76 -9.64
CA ARG A 168 -25.81 -15.72 -11.08
C ARG A 168 -24.82 -16.83 -11.43
N LEU A 169 -25.25 -18.08 -11.31
CA LEU A 169 -24.40 -19.28 -11.35
C LEU A 169 -23.72 -19.51 -12.70
N ASP A 170 -24.40 -19.26 -13.83
CA ASP A 170 -23.84 -19.43 -15.18
C ASP A 170 -22.65 -18.46 -15.43
N GLU A 171 -22.78 -17.23 -14.93
CA GLU A 171 -21.74 -16.22 -15.05
C GLU A 171 -20.58 -16.48 -14.08
N ALA A 172 -20.88 -17.01 -12.89
CA ALA A 172 -19.87 -17.42 -11.93
C ALA A 172 -18.97 -18.51 -12.50
N GLU A 173 -19.55 -19.54 -13.16
CA GLU A 173 -18.78 -20.63 -13.80
C GLU A 173 -17.84 -20.10 -14.89
N ALA A 174 -18.26 -19.08 -15.64
CA ALA A 174 -17.45 -18.46 -16.69
C ALA A 174 -16.28 -17.59 -16.14
N SER A 175 -16.31 -17.26 -14.84
CA SER A 175 -15.29 -16.39 -14.21
C SER A 175 -14.09 -17.16 -13.65
N TYR A 176 -14.19 -18.48 -13.50
CA TYR A 176 -13.11 -19.35 -13.01
C TYR A 176 -12.21 -19.84 -14.15
#